data_944bda4d1be6e220954cc6638c64cee1
#
_entry.id   944bda4d1be6e220954cc6638c64cee1
#
_cell.length_a   1.000
_cell.length_b   1.000
_cell.length_c   1.000
_cell.angle_alpha   90.00
_cell.angle_beta   90.00
_cell.angle_gamma   90.00
#
_symmetry.space_group_name_H-M   'P 1'
#
loop_
_entity.id
_entity.type
_entity.pdbx_description
1 polymer ?
#
loop_
_entity_poly.entity_id
_entity_poly.type
_entity_poly.pdbx_seq_one_letter_code
_entity_poly.pdbx_strand_id
1 'polypeptide(L)'
;GVNDALVAQAVADGSLDETVLDRAITRNIALSLSSLNRQKPALPTDPNNQHRLARKAAAQSCVLLKNEFKLLPLSERSKVVLIGAFAEKPRFQGAGSSQVHPTQVDTLRQALTDYLGDIEYAQGYDPAASRPNQTLIVEAAALAKRADIAVVYAGLPGIYESEGFDREHLDLPDQHTALITAVCAANPNTVVVLANGA
;
A
#
# COMPACT_ATOMS: atom_id res chain seq x y z
N GLY A 1 -18.54 27.87 12.56
CA GLY A 1 -18.43 26.41 12.76
C GLY A 1 -19.69 25.82 13.37
N VAL A 2 -19.76 24.54 13.54
CA VAL A 2 -20.94 23.82 14.05
C VAL A 2 -21.37 24.30 15.43
N ASN A 3 -20.44 24.83 16.24
CA ASN A 3 -20.66 25.23 17.62
C ASN A 3 -20.65 26.76 17.85
N ASP A 4 -20.63 27.57 16.80
CA ASP A 4 -20.47 29.03 16.94
C ASP A 4 -21.57 29.66 17.80
N ALA A 5 -22.81 29.21 17.63
CA ALA A 5 -23.94 29.71 18.41
C ALA A 5 -23.82 29.32 19.89
N LEU A 6 -23.34 28.15 20.22
CA LEU A 6 -23.13 27.69 21.59
C LEU A 6 -22.02 28.47 22.28
N VAL A 7 -20.93 28.78 21.56
CA VAL A 7 -19.83 29.59 22.09
C VAL A 7 -20.29 31.00 22.37
N ALA A 8 -21.03 31.62 21.44
CA ALA A 8 -21.59 32.96 21.62
C ALA A 8 -22.57 33.03 22.82
N GLN A 9 -23.40 31.99 22.98
CA GLN A 9 -24.30 31.89 24.14
C GLN A 9 -23.53 31.73 25.44
N ALA A 10 -22.50 30.90 25.47
CA ALA A 10 -21.68 30.67 26.67
C ALA A 10 -20.91 31.93 27.11
N VAL A 11 -20.51 32.78 26.19
CA VAL A 11 -19.97 34.11 26.52
C VAL A 11 -21.08 35.02 27.06
N ALA A 12 -22.26 35.04 26.41
CA ALA A 12 -23.36 35.89 26.80
C ALA A 12 -23.94 35.58 28.19
N ASP A 13 -23.98 34.32 28.58
CA ASP A 13 -24.44 33.83 29.90
C ASP A 13 -23.35 33.78 30.98
N GLY A 14 -22.12 34.11 30.63
CA GLY A 14 -20.95 34.15 31.52
C GLY A 14 -20.35 32.80 31.88
N SER A 15 -20.79 31.72 31.27
CA SER A 15 -20.21 30.36 31.47
C SER A 15 -18.86 30.20 30.78
N LEU A 16 -18.55 31.06 29.79
CA LEU A 16 -17.25 31.18 29.14
C LEU A 16 -16.72 32.59 29.26
N ASP A 17 -15.57 32.78 29.89
CA ASP A 17 -14.89 34.08 29.94
C ASP A 17 -14.43 34.49 28.54
N GLU A 18 -14.87 35.67 28.06
CA GLU A 18 -14.52 36.22 26.75
C GLU A 18 -13.01 36.31 26.52
N THR A 19 -12.22 36.59 27.59
CA THR A 19 -10.75 36.63 27.50
C THR A 19 -10.11 35.31 27.11
N VAL A 20 -10.76 34.20 27.48
CA VAL A 20 -10.29 32.84 27.06
C VAL A 20 -10.56 32.67 25.57
N LEU A 21 -11.74 33.08 25.08
CA LEU A 21 -12.08 33.04 23.67
C LEU A 21 -11.14 33.92 22.84
N ASP A 22 -10.94 35.16 23.25
CA ASP A 22 -10.06 36.14 22.59
C ASP A 22 -8.63 35.63 22.48
N ARG A 23 -8.12 35.01 23.52
CA ARG A 23 -6.78 34.39 23.52
C ARG A 23 -6.70 33.24 22.50
N ALA A 24 -7.72 32.41 22.40
CA ALA A 24 -7.77 31.31 21.43
C ALA A 24 -7.83 31.86 19.99
N ILE A 25 -8.68 32.84 19.74
CA ILE A 25 -8.84 33.51 18.43
C ILE A 25 -7.52 34.21 18.05
N THR A 26 -6.91 34.94 18.97
CA THR A 26 -5.64 35.62 18.72
C THR A 26 -4.54 34.66 18.28
N ARG A 27 -4.44 33.49 18.89
CA ARG A 27 -3.48 32.44 18.50
C ARG A 27 -3.75 31.91 17.08
N ASN A 28 -5.01 31.67 16.74
CA ASN A 28 -5.40 31.21 15.40
C ASN A 28 -5.11 32.27 14.33
N ILE A 29 -5.45 33.54 14.60
CA ILE A 29 -5.17 34.65 13.69
C ILE A 29 -3.65 34.82 13.53
N ALA A 30 -2.87 34.81 14.63
CA ALA A 30 -1.44 34.93 14.56
C ALA A 30 -0.78 33.80 13.74
N LEU A 31 -1.27 32.57 13.88
CA LEU A 31 -0.81 31.43 13.07
C LEU A 31 -1.13 31.64 11.58
N SER A 32 -2.35 32.05 11.26
CA SER A 32 -2.80 32.32 9.89
C SER A 32 -1.99 33.44 9.23
N LEU A 33 -1.79 34.56 9.93
CA LEU A 33 -0.95 35.66 9.44
C LEU A 33 0.51 35.26 9.27
N SER A 34 1.06 34.48 10.20
CA SER A 34 2.42 33.95 10.09
C SER A 34 2.57 33.04 8.86
N SER A 35 1.56 32.23 8.56
CA SER A 35 1.54 31.37 7.36
C SER A 35 1.52 32.20 6.08
N LEU A 36 0.65 33.23 5.99
CA LEU A 36 0.62 34.12 4.83
C LEU A 36 1.94 34.84 4.60
N ASN A 37 2.56 35.37 5.65
CA ASN A 37 3.84 36.07 5.57
C ASN A 37 5.02 35.15 5.22
N ARG A 38 4.87 33.82 5.40
CA ARG A 38 5.92 32.84 5.10
C ARG A 38 5.73 32.12 3.75
N GLN A 39 4.74 32.52 2.97
CA GLN A 39 4.56 31.97 1.64
C GLN A 39 5.81 32.23 0.80
N LYS A 40 6.61 31.19 0.63
CA LYS A 40 7.72 31.19 -0.31
C LYS A 40 7.19 30.77 -1.69
N PRO A 41 7.77 31.29 -2.77
CA PRO A 41 7.47 30.75 -4.10
C PRO A 41 7.63 29.23 -4.07
N ALA A 42 6.70 28.51 -4.64
CA ALA A 42 6.82 27.06 -4.79
C ALA A 42 8.13 26.78 -5.55
N LEU A 43 9.03 26.02 -4.94
CA LEU A 43 10.22 25.55 -5.65
C LEU A 43 9.76 24.64 -6.78
N PRO A 44 10.30 24.78 -7.98
CA PRO A 44 9.99 23.87 -9.07
C PRO A 44 10.36 22.45 -8.59
N THR A 45 9.37 21.57 -8.57
CA THR A 45 9.58 20.15 -8.27
C THR A 45 9.65 19.38 -9.58
N ASP A 46 10.66 18.53 -9.73
CA ASP A 46 10.71 17.57 -10.82
C ASP A 46 10.04 16.26 -10.38
N PRO A 47 8.85 15.92 -10.90
CA PRO A 47 8.14 14.69 -10.55
C PRO A 47 8.98 13.43 -10.77
N ASN A 48 9.84 13.41 -11.79
CA ASN A 48 10.70 12.27 -12.08
C ASN A 48 11.78 12.07 -11.00
N ASN A 49 12.32 13.17 -10.46
CA ASN A 49 13.24 13.10 -9.32
C ASN A 49 12.55 12.57 -8.07
N GLN A 50 11.32 13.03 -7.79
CA GLN A 50 10.53 12.54 -6.67
C GLN A 50 10.20 11.07 -6.82
N HIS A 51 9.81 10.64 -8.02
CA HIS A 51 9.54 9.25 -8.32
C HIS A 51 10.78 8.35 -8.13
N ARG A 52 11.95 8.78 -8.61
CA ARG A 52 13.22 8.06 -8.38
C ARG A 52 13.57 7.94 -6.90
N LEU A 53 13.32 8.99 -6.12
CA LEU A 53 13.51 8.94 -4.68
C LEU A 53 12.55 7.96 -4.00
N ALA A 54 11.28 7.95 -4.39
CA ALA A 54 10.27 7.01 -3.89
C ALA A 54 10.68 5.56 -4.21
N ARG A 55 11.12 5.26 -5.43
CA ARG A 55 11.64 3.94 -5.80
C ARG A 55 12.83 3.50 -4.96
N LYS A 56 13.78 4.41 -4.73
CA LYS A 56 14.94 4.14 -3.87
C LYS A 56 14.51 3.83 -2.44
N ALA A 57 13.59 4.61 -1.89
CA ALA A 57 13.06 4.39 -0.55
C ALA A 57 12.34 3.03 -0.46
N ALA A 58 11.48 2.70 -1.44
CA ALA A 58 10.80 1.40 -1.49
C ALA A 58 11.78 0.23 -1.55
N ALA A 59 12.81 0.31 -2.39
CA ALA A 59 13.83 -0.73 -2.47
C ALA A 59 14.59 -0.93 -1.15
N GLN A 60 14.86 0.16 -0.43
CA GLN A 60 15.54 0.11 0.88
C GLN A 60 14.62 -0.33 2.03
N SER A 61 13.29 -0.31 1.82
CA SER A 61 12.29 -0.75 2.81
C SER A 61 11.99 -2.25 2.72
N CYS A 62 12.48 -2.95 1.69
CA CYS A 62 12.29 -4.38 1.56
C CYS A 62 13.10 -5.15 2.61
N VAL A 63 12.46 -6.11 3.28
CA VAL A 63 13.10 -7.00 4.25
C VAL A 63 13.13 -8.41 3.69
N LEU A 64 14.32 -8.99 3.58
CA LEU A 64 14.50 -10.38 3.18
C LEU A 64 14.31 -11.29 4.40
N LEU A 65 13.13 -11.90 4.52
CA LEU A 65 12.78 -12.76 5.66
C LEU A 65 13.36 -14.18 5.53
N LYS A 66 13.40 -14.70 4.30
CA LYS A 66 13.85 -16.08 4.03
C LYS A 66 14.44 -16.21 2.62
N ASN A 67 15.60 -16.85 2.50
CA ASN A 67 16.24 -17.21 1.23
C ASN A 67 17.16 -18.43 1.38
N GLU A 68 16.65 -19.50 2.02
CA GLU A 68 17.44 -20.70 2.39
C GLU A 68 17.98 -21.43 1.16
N PHE A 69 17.21 -21.47 0.08
CA PHE A 69 17.57 -22.15 -1.17
C PHE A 69 18.27 -21.23 -2.17
N LYS A 70 18.59 -19.99 -1.80
CA LYS A 70 19.24 -18.99 -2.67
C LYS A 70 18.51 -18.77 -3.99
N LEU A 71 17.17 -18.77 -3.96
CA LEU A 71 16.35 -18.45 -5.13
C LEU A 71 16.50 -16.98 -5.54
N LEU A 72 16.82 -16.09 -4.58
CA LEU A 72 17.11 -14.69 -4.83
C LEU A 72 18.62 -14.43 -4.77
N PRO A 73 19.16 -13.54 -5.64
CA PRO A 73 18.45 -12.81 -6.70
C PRO A 73 17.96 -13.71 -7.83
N LEU A 74 16.88 -13.31 -8.52
CA LEU A 74 16.37 -14.03 -9.68
C LEU A 74 17.40 -14.05 -10.81
N SER A 75 17.53 -15.19 -11.50
CA SER A 75 18.37 -15.30 -12.68
C SER A 75 17.58 -14.84 -13.92
N GLU A 76 18.18 -14.01 -14.75
CA GLU A 76 17.62 -13.60 -16.04
C GLU A 76 17.36 -14.76 -17.01
N ARG A 77 17.94 -15.94 -16.73
CA ARG A 77 17.78 -17.15 -17.56
C ARG A 77 16.61 -18.02 -17.11
N SER A 78 16.06 -17.77 -15.94
CA SER A 78 14.96 -18.57 -15.38
C SER A 78 13.63 -18.17 -16.01
N LYS A 79 12.82 -19.17 -16.34
CA LYS A 79 11.42 -18.95 -16.68
C LYS A 79 10.65 -18.58 -15.41
N VAL A 80 10.40 -17.28 -15.23
CA VAL A 80 9.67 -16.73 -14.07
C VAL A 80 8.22 -16.50 -14.45
N VAL A 81 7.30 -16.84 -13.55
CA VAL A 81 5.87 -16.48 -13.66
C VAL A 81 5.47 -15.61 -12.48
N LEU A 82 4.55 -14.70 -12.70
CA LEU A 82 4.07 -13.75 -11.69
C LEU A 82 2.62 -14.04 -11.35
N ILE A 83 2.33 -14.10 -10.05
CA ILE A 83 1.00 -14.45 -9.52
C ILE A 83 0.59 -13.41 -8.47
N GLY A 84 -0.64 -12.95 -8.54
CA GLY A 84 -1.20 -12.06 -7.53
C GLY A 84 -1.75 -10.76 -8.10
N ALA A 85 -2.99 -10.41 -7.73
CA ALA A 85 -3.66 -9.20 -8.21
C ALA A 85 -2.88 -7.91 -7.88
N PHE A 86 -2.16 -7.87 -6.76
CA PHE A 86 -1.31 -6.72 -6.39
C PHE A 86 -0.10 -6.51 -7.31
N ALA A 87 0.26 -7.51 -8.09
CA ALA A 87 1.34 -7.36 -9.06
C ALA A 87 1.00 -6.40 -10.21
N GLU A 88 -0.30 -6.27 -10.55
CA GLU A 88 -0.81 -5.30 -11.54
C GLU A 88 -1.43 -4.06 -10.90
N LYS A 89 -2.11 -4.24 -9.77
CA LYS A 89 -2.78 -3.16 -9.05
C LYS A 89 -2.23 -3.11 -7.61
N PRO A 90 -1.03 -2.54 -7.42
CA PRO A 90 -0.37 -2.58 -6.12
C PRO A 90 -1.14 -1.77 -5.09
N ARG A 91 -1.21 -2.29 -3.87
CA ARG A 91 -1.64 -1.53 -2.72
C ARG A 91 -0.41 -0.80 -2.14
N PHE A 92 -0.20 0.44 -2.55
CA PHE A 92 0.96 1.26 -2.19
C PHE A 92 0.65 2.34 -1.15
N GLN A 93 -0.61 2.46 -0.73
CA GLN A 93 -1.04 3.46 0.25
C GLN A 93 -2.15 2.90 1.15
N GLY A 94 -2.35 3.53 2.30
CA GLY A 94 -3.47 3.22 3.19
C GLY A 94 -4.83 3.56 2.58
N ALA A 95 -5.88 3.32 3.33
CA ALA A 95 -7.24 3.70 2.98
C ALA A 95 -7.66 4.98 3.74
N GLY A 96 -8.83 5.53 3.39
CA GLY A 96 -9.39 6.73 4.04
C GLY A 96 -8.70 8.01 3.60
N SER A 97 -8.49 8.92 4.54
CA SER A 97 -7.98 10.28 4.30
C SER A 97 -6.53 10.33 3.81
N SER A 98 -5.78 9.24 3.94
CA SER A 98 -4.40 9.14 3.45
C SER A 98 -4.29 8.92 1.94
N GLN A 99 -5.39 8.66 1.25
CA GLN A 99 -5.38 8.39 -0.19
C GLN A 99 -5.01 9.64 -1.00
N VAL A 100 -4.05 9.46 -1.91
CA VAL A 100 -3.62 10.48 -2.86
C VAL A 100 -3.76 9.95 -4.30
N HIS A 101 -3.88 10.86 -5.25
CA HIS A 101 -3.86 10.53 -6.68
C HIS A 101 -2.43 10.67 -7.20
N PRO A 102 -1.66 9.57 -7.30
CA PRO A 102 -0.27 9.63 -7.73
C PRO A 102 -0.21 9.96 -9.23
N THR A 103 0.85 10.68 -9.63
CA THR A 103 1.12 10.96 -11.05
C THR A 103 1.73 9.75 -11.76
N GLN A 104 2.36 8.85 -11.00
CA GLN A 104 2.98 7.64 -11.52
C GLN A 104 2.95 6.54 -10.45
N VAL A 105 2.67 5.31 -10.88
CA VAL A 105 2.71 4.10 -10.04
C VAL A 105 3.49 3.02 -10.80
N ASP A 106 4.54 2.50 -10.19
CA ASP A 106 5.23 1.32 -10.71
C ASP A 106 4.53 0.06 -10.22
N THR A 107 4.39 -0.92 -11.11
CA THR A 107 3.84 -2.24 -10.76
C THR A 107 4.93 -3.29 -10.77
N LEU A 108 4.78 -4.34 -9.96
CA LEU A 108 5.74 -5.45 -9.97
C LEU A 108 5.76 -6.14 -11.34
N ARG A 109 4.61 -6.24 -12.01
CA ARG A 109 4.52 -6.82 -13.35
C ARG A 109 5.40 -6.07 -14.34
N GLN A 110 5.25 -4.73 -14.40
CA GLN A 110 6.07 -3.92 -15.31
C GLN A 110 7.55 -4.03 -14.96
N ALA A 111 7.91 -3.91 -13.68
CA ALA A 111 9.30 -3.97 -13.25
C ALA A 111 9.98 -5.33 -13.57
N LEU A 112 9.25 -6.44 -13.41
CA LEU A 112 9.77 -7.76 -13.78
C LEU A 112 9.83 -7.94 -15.29
N THR A 113 8.86 -7.42 -16.04
CA THR A 113 8.90 -7.45 -17.52
C THR A 113 10.09 -6.65 -18.05
N ASP A 114 10.38 -5.49 -17.48
CA ASP A 114 11.55 -4.67 -17.87
C ASP A 114 12.88 -5.37 -17.54
N TYR A 115 12.91 -6.21 -16.49
CA TYR A 115 14.13 -6.90 -16.05
C TYR A 115 14.32 -8.26 -16.73
N LEU A 116 13.26 -9.06 -16.91
CA LEU A 116 13.31 -10.45 -17.37
C LEU A 116 12.79 -10.67 -18.79
N GLY A 117 12.15 -9.64 -19.38
CA GLY A 117 11.37 -9.78 -20.61
C GLY A 117 9.93 -10.18 -20.35
N ASP A 118 9.23 -10.70 -21.33
CA ASP A 118 7.82 -11.07 -21.22
C ASP A 118 7.63 -12.21 -20.22
N ILE A 119 6.73 -12.00 -19.24
CA ILE A 119 6.42 -12.95 -18.18
C ILE A 119 4.94 -13.32 -18.18
N GLU A 120 4.66 -14.61 -18.00
CA GLU A 120 3.30 -15.09 -17.83
C GLU A 120 2.75 -14.66 -16.45
N TYR A 121 1.45 -14.34 -16.40
CA TYR A 121 0.77 -13.80 -15.22
C TYR A 121 -0.53 -14.54 -14.93
N ALA A 122 -0.83 -14.71 -13.64
CA ALA A 122 -2.14 -15.14 -13.15
C ALA A 122 -2.60 -14.26 -11.98
N GLN A 123 -3.89 -13.92 -11.95
CA GLN A 123 -4.44 -13.05 -10.91
C GLN A 123 -4.39 -13.68 -9.51
N GLY A 124 -4.65 -14.97 -9.38
CA GLY A 124 -4.54 -15.76 -8.15
C GLY A 124 -5.62 -15.52 -7.09
N TYR A 125 -6.04 -14.28 -6.88
CA TYR A 125 -7.07 -13.88 -5.92
C TYR A 125 -7.79 -12.60 -6.35
N ASP A 126 -8.98 -12.35 -5.75
CA ASP A 126 -9.71 -11.08 -5.89
C ASP A 126 -9.53 -10.23 -4.62
N PRO A 127 -8.88 -9.05 -4.70
CA PRO A 127 -8.67 -8.19 -3.53
C PRO A 127 -9.96 -7.69 -2.85
N ALA A 128 -11.08 -7.71 -3.55
CA ALA A 128 -12.38 -7.30 -3.01
C ALA A 128 -13.13 -8.45 -2.32
N ALA A 129 -12.68 -9.70 -2.52
CA ALA A 129 -13.32 -10.88 -1.92
C ALA A 129 -12.69 -11.24 -0.58
N SER A 130 -13.51 -11.74 0.35
CA SER A 130 -13.05 -12.29 1.63
C SER A 130 -12.76 -13.80 1.58
N ARG A 131 -13.26 -14.51 0.56
CA ARG A 131 -13.13 -15.96 0.44
C ARG A 131 -12.26 -16.38 -0.72
N PRO A 132 -11.55 -17.53 -0.63
CA PRO A 132 -10.76 -18.07 -1.71
C PRO A 132 -11.61 -18.34 -2.96
N ASN A 133 -11.09 -17.95 -4.14
CA ASN A 133 -11.64 -18.32 -5.44
C ASN A 133 -10.86 -19.51 -6.00
N GLN A 134 -11.47 -20.69 -5.98
CA GLN A 134 -10.81 -21.91 -6.37
C GLN A 134 -10.37 -21.92 -7.85
N THR A 135 -11.11 -21.27 -8.74
CA THR A 135 -10.72 -21.18 -10.16
C THR A 135 -9.42 -20.42 -10.32
N LEU A 136 -9.30 -19.23 -9.69
CA LEU A 136 -8.08 -18.42 -9.75
C LEU A 136 -6.89 -19.14 -9.13
N ILE A 137 -7.09 -19.89 -8.04
CA ILE A 137 -6.03 -20.67 -7.38
C ILE A 137 -5.55 -21.81 -8.27
N VAL A 138 -6.46 -22.54 -8.92
CA VAL A 138 -6.10 -23.64 -9.83
C VAL A 138 -5.35 -23.13 -11.05
N GLU A 139 -5.78 -22.04 -11.66
CA GLU A 139 -5.07 -21.38 -12.76
C GLU A 139 -3.64 -20.95 -12.36
N ALA A 140 -3.51 -20.33 -11.19
CA ALA A 140 -2.23 -19.89 -10.67
C ALA A 140 -1.27 -21.07 -10.39
N ALA A 141 -1.77 -22.14 -9.78
CA ALA A 141 -1.00 -23.36 -9.51
C ALA A 141 -0.58 -24.06 -10.82
N ALA A 142 -1.46 -24.11 -11.83
CA ALA A 142 -1.14 -24.67 -13.14
C ALA A 142 -0.07 -23.85 -13.87
N LEU A 143 -0.11 -22.50 -13.73
CA LEU A 143 0.92 -21.62 -14.25
C LEU A 143 2.26 -21.85 -13.55
N ALA A 144 2.27 -21.90 -12.22
CA ALA A 144 3.46 -22.11 -11.41
C ALA A 144 4.17 -23.43 -11.74
N LYS A 145 3.39 -24.51 -11.99
CA LYS A 145 3.93 -25.84 -12.26
C LYS A 145 4.83 -25.93 -13.51
N ARG A 146 4.65 -25.02 -14.48
CA ARG A 146 5.41 -25.00 -15.74
C ARG A 146 6.53 -23.96 -15.80
N ALA A 147 6.82 -23.32 -14.68
CA ALA A 147 7.86 -22.33 -14.52
C ALA A 147 9.06 -22.87 -13.73
N ASP A 148 10.22 -22.26 -13.90
CA ASP A 148 11.37 -22.52 -13.06
C ASP A 148 11.19 -21.90 -11.68
N ILE A 149 10.61 -20.68 -11.64
CA ILE A 149 10.35 -19.93 -10.42
C ILE A 149 8.96 -19.28 -10.50
N ALA A 150 8.18 -19.42 -9.44
CA ALA A 150 6.93 -18.68 -9.26
C ALA A 150 7.13 -17.53 -8.26
N VAL A 151 6.70 -16.32 -8.64
CA VAL A 151 6.68 -15.16 -7.74
C VAL A 151 5.23 -14.85 -7.39
N VAL A 152 4.87 -14.99 -6.10
CA VAL A 152 3.54 -14.70 -5.58
C VAL A 152 3.56 -13.36 -4.87
N TYR A 153 2.77 -12.40 -5.32
CA TYR A 153 2.59 -11.12 -4.65
C TYR A 153 1.27 -11.11 -3.89
N ALA A 154 1.36 -11.14 -2.57
CA ALA A 154 0.24 -11.15 -1.63
C ALA A 154 0.36 -10.00 -0.62
N GLY A 155 -0.59 -9.86 0.28
CA GLY A 155 -0.56 -8.82 1.30
C GLY A 155 -1.95 -8.56 1.89
N LEU A 156 -2.18 -7.38 2.47
CA LEU A 156 -3.45 -7.03 3.08
C LEU A 156 -4.27 -6.14 2.14
N PRO A 157 -5.42 -6.62 1.63
CA PRO A 157 -6.39 -5.77 0.95
C PRO A 157 -6.98 -4.69 1.85
N GLY A 158 -7.50 -3.61 1.26
CA GLY A 158 -8.12 -2.50 1.99
C GLY A 158 -9.30 -2.88 2.88
N ILE A 159 -9.96 -4.03 2.61
CA ILE A 159 -11.04 -4.57 3.46
C ILE A 159 -10.53 -5.12 4.80
N TYR A 160 -9.24 -5.40 4.94
CA TYR A 160 -8.61 -5.89 6.16
C TYR A 160 -7.86 -4.81 6.93
N GLU A 161 -7.51 -3.71 6.28
CA GLU A 161 -6.70 -2.64 6.87
C GLU A 161 -7.13 -1.29 6.30
N SER A 162 -7.76 -0.46 7.11
CA SER A 162 -8.24 0.86 6.75
C SER A 162 -8.30 1.78 7.98
N GLU A 163 -8.32 3.09 7.75
CA GLU A 163 -8.66 4.05 8.78
C GLU A 163 -10.07 3.78 9.31
N GLY A 164 -10.23 3.78 10.63
CA GLY A 164 -11.52 3.63 11.31
C GLY A 164 -11.85 2.25 11.84
N PHE A 165 -11.00 1.25 11.62
CA PHE A 165 -11.10 -0.07 12.26
C PHE A 165 -9.73 -0.72 12.41
N ASP A 166 -9.59 -1.58 13.43
CA ASP A 166 -8.38 -2.31 13.75
C ASP A 166 -8.49 -3.77 13.32
N ARG A 167 -7.33 -4.39 13.10
CA ARG A 167 -7.24 -5.83 12.87
C ARG A 167 -7.36 -6.58 14.20
N GLU A 168 -8.06 -7.71 14.16
CA GLU A 168 -8.22 -8.59 15.32
C GLU A 168 -7.10 -9.64 15.44
N HIS A 169 -6.35 -9.89 14.34
CA HIS A 169 -5.29 -10.90 14.28
C HIS A 169 -4.23 -10.53 13.22
N LEU A 170 -3.08 -11.20 13.25
CA LEU A 170 -1.96 -10.99 12.32
C LEU A 170 -1.98 -11.92 11.08
N ASP A 171 -2.97 -12.80 10.98
CA ASP A 171 -3.03 -13.77 9.88
C ASP A 171 -3.24 -13.08 8.54
N LEU A 172 -2.68 -13.66 7.50
CA LEU A 172 -3.00 -13.28 6.12
C LEU A 172 -4.45 -13.67 5.80
N PRO A 173 -5.11 -12.98 4.86
CA PRO A 173 -6.41 -13.41 4.35
C PRO A 173 -6.39 -14.85 3.87
N ASP A 174 -7.45 -15.62 4.18
CA ASP A 174 -7.57 -17.05 3.84
C ASP A 174 -7.29 -17.32 2.35
N GLN A 175 -7.76 -16.44 1.47
CA GLN A 175 -7.51 -16.56 0.03
C GLN A 175 -6.03 -16.47 -0.34
N HIS A 176 -5.24 -15.67 0.39
CA HIS A 176 -3.79 -15.55 0.14
C HIS A 176 -3.06 -16.78 0.68
N THR A 177 -3.44 -17.26 1.86
CA THR A 177 -2.88 -18.48 2.44
C THR A 177 -3.18 -19.70 1.56
N ALA A 178 -4.42 -19.84 1.08
CA ALA A 178 -4.81 -20.91 0.17
C ALA A 178 -4.03 -20.86 -1.16
N LEU A 179 -3.90 -19.66 -1.75
CA LEU A 179 -3.12 -19.46 -2.96
C LEU A 179 -1.64 -19.85 -2.78
N ILE A 180 -0.99 -19.30 -1.75
CA ILE A 180 0.43 -19.56 -1.46
C ILE A 180 0.64 -21.07 -1.27
N THR A 181 -0.23 -21.72 -0.49
CA THR A 181 -0.17 -23.17 -0.26
C THR A 181 -0.26 -23.95 -1.56
N ALA A 182 -1.23 -23.62 -2.43
CA ALA A 182 -1.41 -24.32 -3.71
C ALA A 182 -0.24 -24.09 -4.68
N VAL A 183 0.27 -22.86 -4.75
CA VAL A 183 1.42 -22.52 -5.60
C VAL A 183 2.69 -23.21 -5.12
N CYS A 184 2.99 -23.17 -3.82
CA CYS A 184 4.16 -23.86 -3.25
C CYS A 184 4.09 -25.38 -3.43
N ALA A 185 2.89 -25.97 -3.36
CA ALA A 185 2.70 -27.39 -3.66
C ALA A 185 2.94 -27.74 -5.15
N ALA A 186 2.62 -26.80 -6.05
CA ALA A 186 2.82 -26.97 -7.49
C ALA A 186 4.26 -26.68 -7.93
N ASN A 187 4.94 -25.74 -7.29
CA ASN A 187 6.32 -25.35 -7.55
C ASN A 187 7.05 -24.99 -6.25
N PRO A 188 7.97 -25.83 -5.75
CA PRO A 188 8.72 -25.54 -4.53
C PRO A 188 9.67 -24.33 -4.67
N ASN A 189 10.04 -23.94 -5.90
CA ASN A 189 10.81 -22.73 -6.18
C ASN A 189 9.89 -21.51 -6.21
N THR A 190 9.21 -21.23 -5.11
CA THR A 190 8.29 -20.11 -4.99
C THR A 190 8.89 -19.01 -4.12
N VAL A 191 8.87 -17.79 -4.65
CA VAL A 191 9.18 -16.54 -3.93
C VAL A 191 7.86 -15.88 -3.56
N VAL A 192 7.66 -15.55 -2.28
CA VAL A 192 6.49 -14.82 -1.81
C VAL A 192 6.90 -13.40 -1.44
N VAL A 193 6.25 -12.42 -2.08
CA VAL A 193 6.39 -10.99 -1.77
C VAL A 193 5.14 -10.57 -0.99
N LEU A 194 5.34 -10.00 0.20
CA LEU A 194 4.26 -9.57 1.07
C LEU A 194 4.22 -8.04 1.17
N ALA A 195 3.05 -7.45 0.89
CA ALA A 195 2.76 -6.04 1.13
C ALA A 195 1.80 -5.93 2.32
N ASN A 196 2.37 -5.85 3.51
CA ASN A 196 1.63 -5.76 4.77
C ASN A 196 1.98 -4.46 5.49
N GLY A 197 1.03 -3.90 6.26
CA GLY A 197 1.28 -2.78 7.17
C GLY A 197 1.90 -3.26 8.47
N ALA A 198 1.24 -4.13 9.16
CA ALA A 198 1.66 -4.68 10.45
C ALA A 198 1.31 -6.17 10.53
#